data_91cd8c83306e9ee428a9c9753cb85d12
#
_entry.id   91cd8c83306e9ee428a9c9753cb85d12
#
_cell.length_a   1.000
_cell.length_b   1.000
_cell.length_c   1.000
_cell.angle_alpha   90.00
_cell.angle_beta   90.00
_cell.angle_gamma   90.00
#
_symmetry.space_group_name_H-M   'P 1'
#
loop_
_entity.id
_entity.type
_entity.pdbx_description
1 polymer ?
#
loop_
_entity_poly.entity_id
_entity_poly.type
_entity_poly.pdbx_seq_one_letter_code
_entity_poly.pdbx_strand_id
1 'polypeptide(L)'
;MKNCYNNNIKNYKAHSVKEKGIMANCITLNQTSYHGAGAIQSIPDEVKAHGLTKAFVCSDPDLIKFGVTKKVTDVLEAAELEYEIYSNIKPNPTIENVQTGVAAFKESGADYFIAIGGGSSMDTAKAIGVIINNPDFEDVRSLEGVAPTTKPTVPIIAVPTTAGTAAEVTINYVIKDDEKQRKFVCVDPKDIPVVAIVDPDMMSSMPYGLTCLLYTSDAADDLI
;
A
#
# COMPACT_ATOMS: atom_id res chain seq x y z
N MET A 1 12.11 23.43 -18.62
CA MET A 1 11.26 22.59 -17.78
C MET A 1 9.89 22.25 -18.38
N LYS A 2 9.69 22.30 -19.71
CA LYS A 2 8.37 22.02 -20.34
C LYS A 2 8.33 20.73 -21.18
N ASN A 3 9.39 19.93 -21.24
CA ASN A 3 9.45 18.79 -22.17
C ASN A 3 9.50 17.39 -21.51
N CYS A 4 9.54 17.27 -20.18
CA CYS A 4 9.51 15.95 -19.53
C CYS A 4 8.10 15.42 -19.27
N TYR A 5 7.08 16.28 -19.28
CA TYR A 5 5.70 15.91 -18.96
C TYR A 5 4.94 15.22 -20.11
N ASN A 6 5.31 15.49 -21.35
CA ASN A 6 4.48 15.02 -22.49
C ASN A 6 4.75 13.58 -22.95
N ASN A 7 5.81 12.93 -22.51
CA ASN A 7 6.13 11.58 -23.00
C ASN A 7 5.60 10.43 -22.10
N ASN A 8 5.29 10.70 -20.83
CA ASN A 8 4.79 9.63 -19.93
C ASN A 8 3.27 9.42 -19.98
N ILE A 9 2.50 10.45 -20.36
CA ILE A 9 1.02 10.33 -20.46
C ILE A 9 0.59 9.41 -21.62
N LYS A 10 1.42 9.27 -22.65
CA LYS A 10 1.06 8.43 -23.82
C LYS A 10 1.08 6.93 -23.53
N ASN A 11 1.64 6.49 -22.43
CA ASN A 11 1.72 5.06 -22.05
C ASN A 11 0.73 4.63 -20.96
N TYR A 12 0.05 5.55 -20.29
CA TYR A 12 -1.11 5.22 -19.47
C TYR A 12 -2.31 4.93 -20.39
N LYS A 13 -2.22 3.86 -21.14
CA LYS A 13 -3.43 3.25 -21.70
C LYS A 13 -4.16 2.62 -20.50
N ALA A 14 -5.19 3.31 -19.99
CA ALA A 14 -6.29 2.60 -19.37
C ALA A 14 -6.49 1.30 -20.18
N HIS A 15 -6.65 0.15 -19.52
CA HIS A 15 -7.00 -1.08 -20.21
C HIS A 15 -8.34 -0.84 -20.94
N SER A 16 -8.27 -0.19 -22.11
CA SER A 16 -9.39 -0.11 -22.99
C SER A 16 -9.48 -1.45 -23.68
N VAL A 17 -10.51 -2.19 -23.38
CA VAL A 17 -10.96 -3.29 -24.23
C VAL A 17 -11.30 -2.69 -25.59
N LYS A 18 -10.31 -2.64 -26.47
CA LYS A 18 -10.51 -2.26 -27.87
C LYS A 18 -11.07 -3.43 -28.63
N GLU A 19 -12.33 -3.73 -28.45
CA GLU A 19 -13.12 -4.44 -29.44
C GLU A 19 -14.40 -3.65 -29.71
N LYS A 20 -14.57 -3.23 -30.98
CA LYS A 20 -15.80 -2.65 -31.54
C LYS A 20 -16.23 -1.27 -31.06
N GLY A 21 -15.32 -0.29 -31.01
CA GLY A 21 -15.75 1.14 -30.91
C GLY A 21 -16.43 1.54 -29.60
N ILE A 22 -16.38 0.71 -28.57
CA ILE A 22 -16.87 1.01 -27.22
C ILE A 22 -15.68 1.49 -26.40
N MET A 23 -15.71 2.76 -25.96
CA MET A 23 -14.79 3.26 -24.93
C MET A 23 -15.39 2.95 -23.57
N ALA A 24 -14.92 1.89 -22.92
CA ALA A 24 -15.27 1.56 -21.56
C ALA A 24 -14.14 1.99 -20.60
N ASN A 25 -14.50 2.67 -19.52
CA ASN A 25 -13.59 2.95 -18.40
C ASN A 25 -13.73 1.84 -17.36
N CYS A 26 -12.60 1.30 -16.92
CA CYS A 26 -12.56 0.33 -15.81
C CYS A 26 -12.14 1.05 -14.53
N ILE A 27 -12.93 0.90 -13.48
CA ILE A 27 -12.62 1.40 -12.14
C ILE A 27 -12.49 0.19 -11.23
N THR A 28 -11.33 0.07 -10.56
CA THR A 28 -11.10 -0.96 -9.54
C THR A 28 -11.14 -0.31 -8.17
N LEU A 29 -11.92 -0.87 -7.26
CA LEU A 29 -12.10 -0.37 -5.89
C LEU A 29 -11.79 -1.48 -4.88
N ASN A 30 -11.57 -1.08 -3.60
CA ASN A 30 -11.50 -2.02 -2.49
C ASN A 30 -12.79 -2.84 -2.40
N GLN A 31 -12.70 -4.05 -1.85
CA GLN A 31 -13.92 -4.85 -1.56
C GLN A 31 -14.73 -4.18 -0.44
N THR A 32 -14.03 -3.67 0.59
CA THR A 32 -14.66 -2.99 1.72
C THR A 32 -13.87 -1.73 2.09
N SER A 33 -14.58 -0.68 2.49
CA SER A 33 -13.95 0.55 2.99
C SER A 33 -14.73 1.10 4.18
N TYR A 34 -14.04 1.31 5.30
CA TYR A 34 -14.60 1.88 6.53
C TYR A 34 -14.09 3.31 6.72
N HIS A 35 -15.00 4.23 7.05
CA HIS A 35 -14.69 5.65 7.22
C HIS A 35 -15.29 6.17 8.53
N GLY A 36 -14.46 6.70 9.43
CA GLY A 36 -14.91 7.35 10.66
C GLY A 36 -14.05 6.99 11.86
N ALA A 37 -14.25 7.73 12.95
CA ALA A 37 -13.54 7.51 14.21
C ALA A 37 -13.87 6.12 14.78
N GLY A 38 -12.84 5.39 15.20
CA GLY A 38 -12.99 4.02 15.69
C GLY A 38 -13.11 2.96 14.60
N ALA A 39 -12.97 3.31 13.32
CA ALA A 39 -13.06 2.34 12.21
C ALA A 39 -12.07 1.18 12.32
N ILE A 40 -10.94 1.35 13.01
CA ILE A 40 -9.97 0.26 13.29
C ILE A 40 -10.59 -0.91 14.05
N GLN A 41 -11.70 -0.71 14.76
CA GLN A 41 -12.40 -1.78 15.48
C GLN A 41 -13.07 -2.81 14.56
N SER A 42 -13.21 -2.52 13.26
CA SER A 42 -13.72 -3.46 12.26
C SER A 42 -12.68 -4.49 11.79
N ILE A 43 -11.39 -4.30 12.11
CA ILE A 43 -10.30 -5.20 11.67
C ILE A 43 -10.58 -6.67 12.01
N PRO A 44 -10.97 -7.05 13.24
CA PRO A 44 -11.19 -8.45 13.58
C PRO A 44 -12.31 -9.11 12.76
N ASP A 45 -13.38 -8.37 12.46
CA ASP A 45 -14.49 -8.89 11.66
C ASP A 45 -14.05 -9.13 10.19
N GLU A 46 -13.25 -8.24 9.63
CA GLU A 46 -12.69 -8.40 8.28
C GLU A 46 -11.69 -9.56 8.21
N VAL A 47 -10.81 -9.68 9.20
CA VAL A 47 -9.87 -10.81 9.30
C VAL A 47 -10.62 -12.13 9.30
N LYS A 48 -11.69 -12.23 10.10
CA LYS A 48 -12.55 -13.41 10.18
C LYS A 48 -13.33 -13.65 8.89
N ALA A 49 -13.89 -12.61 8.29
CA ALA A 49 -14.68 -12.72 7.05
C ALA A 49 -13.83 -13.22 5.89
N HIS A 50 -12.56 -12.84 5.84
CA HIS A 50 -11.59 -13.28 4.84
C HIS A 50 -10.88 -14.60 5.19
N GLY A 51 -11.13 -15.18 6.38
CA GLY A 51 -10.50 -16.41 6.84
C GLY A 51 -8.98 -16.29 7.04
N LEU A 52 -8.52 -15.10 7.41
CA LEU A 52 -7.11 -14.79 7.63
C LEU A 52 -6.68 -15.17 9.05
N THR A 53 -5.39 -15.45 9.26
CA THR A 53 -4.92 -16.02 10.53
C THR A 53 -3.84 -15.21 11.20
N LYS A 54 -2.76 -14.84 10.53
CA LYS A 54 -1.62 -14.11 11.12
C LYS A 54 -1.27 -12.88 10.28
N ALA A 55 -1.28 -11.71 10.92
CA ALA A 55 -0.94 -10.44 10.29
C ALA A 55 0.56 -10.19 10.17
N PHE A 56 1.00 -9.66 9.03
CA PHE A 56 2.28 -8.99 8.91
C PHE A 56 2.03 -7.47 8.94
N VAL A 57 2.32 -6.87 10.09
CA VAL A 57 2.03 -5.45 10.35
C VAL A 57 3.19 -4.59 9.81
N CYS A 58 2.99 -3.96 8.67
CA CYS A 58 3.95 -3.02 8.08
C CYS A 58 3.73 -1.62 8.66
N SER A 59 4.68 -1.14 9.47
CA SER A 59 4.62 0.20 10.06
C SER A 59 6.01 0.78 10.22
N ASP A 60 6.17 2.09 10.03
CA ASP A 60 7.46 2.72 10.19
C ASP A 60 7.85 2.87 11.69
N PRO A 61 9.16 2.99 11.99
CA PRO A 61 9.65 3.06 13.36
C PRO A 61 9.08 4.24 14.17
N ASP A 62 8.78 5.37 13.53
CA ASP A 62 8.26 6.55 14.22
C ASP A 62 6.81 6.34 14.65
N LEU A 63 5.97 5.73 13.83
CA LEU A 63 4.59 5.37 14.18
C LEU A 63 4.55 4.36 15.34
N ILE A 64 5.50 3.43 15.37
CA ILE A 64 5.66 2.48 16.48
C ILE A 64 6.05 3.24 17.75
N LYS A 65 7.09 4.08 17.66
CA LYS A 65 7.62 4.86 18.79
C LYS A 65 6.57 5.80 19.38
N PHE A 66 5.75 6.43 18.54
CA PHE A 66 4.71 7.35 18.99
C PHE A 66 3.39 6.66 19.36
N GLY A 67 3.34 5.33 19.32
CA GLY A 67 2.19 4.56 19.77
C GLY A 67 1.00 4.56 18.80
N VAL A 68 1.17 5.05 17.56
CA VAL A 68 0.11 5.00 16.54
C VAL A 68 -0.16 3.56 16.14
N THR A 69 0.90 2.80 15.85
CA THR A 69 0.80 1.37 15.54
C THR A 69 0.14 0.58 16.68
N LYS A 70 0.43 0.99 17.92
CA LYS A 70 -0.13 0.35 19.12
C LYS A 70 -1.67 0.38 19.15
N LYS A 71 -2.30 1.41 18.62
CA LYS A 71 -3.77 1.46 18.56
C LYS A 71 -4.37 0.27 17.78
N VAL A 72 -3.70 -0.14 16.70
CA VAL A 72 -4.11 -1.29 15.90
C VAL A 72 -3.72 -2.60 16.57
N THR A 73 -2.49 -2.72 17.10
CA THR A 73 -2.08 -3.96 17.78
C THR A 73 -2.89 -4.22 19.03
N ASP A 74 -3.36 -3.21 19.77
CA ASP A 74 -4.29 -3.38 20.88
C ASP A 74 -5.63 -3.99 20.43
N VAL A 75 -6.11 -3.65 19.24
CA VAL A 75 -7.33 -4.24 18.66
C VAL A 75 -7.08 -5.72 18.30
N LEU A 76 -5.90 -6.03 17.73
CA LEU A 76 -5.53 -7.41 17.40
C LEU A 76 -5.38 -8.26 18.66
N GLU A 77 -4.70 -7.74 19.69
CA GLU A 77 -4.51 -8.42 20.98
C GLU A 77 -5.85 -8.67 21.69
N ALA A 78 -6.76 -7.69 21.68
CA ALA A 78 -8.09 -7.85 22.28
C ALA A 78 -8.94 -8.91 21.55
N ALA A 79 -8.67 -9.15 20.27
CA ALA A 79 -9.34 -10.16 19.46
C ALA A 79 -8.56 -11.50 19.39
N GLU A 80 -7.46 -11.64 20.12
CA GLU A 80 -6.58 -12.82 20.13
C GLU A 80 -6.05 -13.19 18.74
N LEU A 81 -5.80 -12.17 17.89
CA LEU A 81 -5.26 -12.33 16.54
C LEU A 81 -3.74 -12.28 16.56
N GLU A 82 -3.10 -13.25 15.91
CA GLU A 82 -1.65 -13.30 15.81
C GLU A 82 -1.10 -12.25 14.84
N TYR A 83 0.03 -11.64 15.18
CA TYR A 83 0.70 -10.69 14.31
C TYR A 83 2.21 -10.65 14.51
N GLU A 84 2.91 -10.15 13.52
CA GLU A 84 4.33 -9.82 13.58
C GLU A 84 4.57 -8.44 12.98
N ILE A 85 5.38 -7.62 13.66
CA ILE A 85 5.65 -6.24 13.20
C ILE A 85 6.90 -6.21 12.33
N TYR A 86 6.74 -5.69 11.12
CA TYR A 86 7.83 -5.36 10.21
C TYR A 86 8.02 -3.84 10.18
N SER A 87 9.15 -3.38 10.71
CA SER A 87 9.45 -1.95 10.88
C SER A 87 10.55 -1.42 9.95
N ASN A 88 11.09 -2.25 9.05
CA ASN A 88 12.07 -1.77 8.07
C ASN A 88 11.38 -1.01 6.92
N ILE A 89 10.58 -0.03 7.30
CA ILE A 89 9.91 0.88 6.37
C ILE A 89 10.69 2.19 6.33
N LYS A 90 11.04 2.63 5.14
CA LYS A 90 11.75 3.90 4.92
C LYS A 90 10.90 4.86 4.10
N PRO A 91 11.04 6.18 4.29
CA PRO A 91 10.51 7.14 3.33
C PRO A 91 11.06 6.81 1.93
N ASN A 92 10.18 6.68 0.94
CA ASN A 92 10.52 6.19 -0.40
C ASN A 92 11.13 4.78 -0.35
N PRO A 93 10.31 3.74 -0.23
CA PRO A 93 10.78 2.37 -0.06
C PRO A 93 11.73 1.96 -1.19
N THR A 94 12.81 1.29 -0.83
CA THR A 94 13.85 0.85 -1.76
C THR A 94 13.64 -0.60 -2.17
N ILE A 95 14.32 -1.00 -3.24
CA ILE A 95 14.37 -2.41 -3.65
C ILE A 95 14.82 -3.31 -2.49
N GLU A 96 15.84 -2.88 -1.72
CA GLU A 96 16.33 -3.61 -0.54
C GLU A 96 15.24 -3.77 0.53
N ASN A 97 14.43 -2.72 0.79
CA ASN A 97 13.33 -2.82 1.75
C ASN A 97 12.30 -3.87 1.33
N VAL A 98 11.98 -3.93 0.04
CA VAL A 98 11.07 -4.94 -0.49
C VAL A 98 11.65 -6.33 -0.36
N GLN A 99 12.91 -6.54 -0.76
CA GLN A 99 13.57 -7.85 -0.70
C GLN A 99 13.69 -8.39 0.73
N THR A 100 14.11 -7.53 1.68
CA THR A 100 14.16 -7.91 3.10
C THR A 100 12.76 -8.17 3.66
N GLY A 101 11.76 -7.42 3.22
CA GLY A 101 10.37 -7.65 3.60
C GLY A 101 9.80 -8.96 3.06
N VAL A 102 10.14 -9.35 1.83
CA VAL A 102 9.75 -10.66 1.26
C VAL A 102 10.35 -11.80 2.08
N ALA A 103 11.61 -11.70 2.49
CA ALA A 103 12.25 -12.71 3.35
C ALA A 103 11.56 -12.78 4.71
N ALA A 104 11.35 -11.64 5.38
CA ALA A 104 10.70 -11.57 6.68
C ALA A 104 9.26 -12.08 6.64
N PHE A 105 8.49 -11.76 5.58
CA PHE A 105 7.13 -12.28 5.42
C PHE A 105 7.10 -13.80 5.32
N LYS A 106 7.99 -14.40 4.52
CA LYS A 106 8.09 -15.86 4.40
C LYS A 106 8.44 -16.53 5.73
N GLU A 107 9.29 -15.89 6.53
CA GLU A 107 9.76 -16.39 7.82
C GLU A 107 8.69 -16.27 8.92
N SER A 108 7.86 -15.22 8.86
CA SER A 108 6.80 -14.97 9.84
C SER A 108 5.67 -15.98 9.82
N GLY A 109 5.43 -16.63 8.67
CA GLY A 109 4.26 -17.49 8.47
C GLY A 109 2.94 -16.70 8.39
N ALA A 110 2.99 -15.38 8.20
CA ALA A 110 1.81 -14.54 8.03
C ALA A 110 1.11 -14.82 6.69
N ASP A 111 -0.19 -14.57 6.62
CA ASP A 111 -1.02 -14.80 5.45
C ASP A 111 -1.72 -13.53 4.93
N TYR A 112 -1.57 -12.38 5.64
CA TYR A 112 -2.07 -11.08 5.20
C TYR A 112 -1.24 -9.93 5.76
N PHE A 113 -1.43 -8.74 5.19
CA PHE A 113 -0.81 -7.51 5.66
C PHE A 113 -1.81 -6.63 6.39
N ILE A 114 -1.32 -5.95 7.44
CA ILE A 114 -1.91 -4.70 7.91
C ILE A 114 -0.89 -3.60 7.64
N ALA A 115 -1.15 -2.75 6.66
CA ALA A 115 -0.27 -1.64 6.30
C ALA A 115 -0.71 -0.37 7.05
N ILE A 116 0.06 0.02 8.07
CA ILE A 116 -0.21 1.20 8.90
C ILE A 116 0.79 2.29 8.54
N GLY A 117 0.31 3.40 8.04
CA GLY A 117 1.20 4.53 7.69
C GLY A 117 0.72 5.36 6.51
N GLY A 118 1.65 6.09 5.92
CA GLY A 118 1.46 6.78 4.67
C GLY A 118 1.74 5.89 3.45
N GLY A 119 1.95 6.51 2.29
CA GLY A 119 2.24 5.80 1.04
C GLY A 119 3.39 4.80 1.17
N SER A 120 4.47 5.14 1.88
CA SER A 120 5.65 4.26 1.99
C SER A 120 5.35 2.91 2.63
N SER A 121 4.52 2.86 3.68
CA SER A 121 4.13 1.59 4.32
C SER A 121 3.27 0.76 3.40
N MET A 122 2.33 1.40 2.68
CA MET A 122 1.43 0.73 1.75
C MET A 122 2.15 0.26 0.50
N ASP A 123 3.03 1.10 -0.08
CA ASP A 123 3.83 0.75 -1.26
C ASP A 123 4.75 -0.45 -0.98
N THR A 124 5.34 -0.48 0.23
CA THR A 124 6.16 -1.62 0.67
C THR A 124 5.32 -2.90 0.78
N ALA A 125 4.16 -2.83 1.44
CA ALA A 125 3.27 -3.98 1.60
C ALA A 125 2.76 -4.52 0.26
N LYS A 126 2.37 -3.62 -0.67
CA LYS A 126 1.95 -4.00 -2.03
C LYS A 126 3.07 -4.72 -2.77
N ALA A 127 4.27 -4.13 -2.80
CA ALA A 127 5.41 -4.72 -3.50
C ALA A 127 5.76 -6.12 -2.95
N ILE A 128 5.82 -6.27 -1.62
CA ILE A 128 6.08 -7.57 -0.97
C ILE A 128 4.97 -8.56 -1.35
N GLY A 129 3.72 -8.18 -1.17
CA GLY A 129 2.57 -9.06 -1.39
C GLY A 129 2.43 -9.53 -2.86
N VAL A 130 2.74 -8.66 -3.82
CA VAL A 130 2.78 -9.03 -5.24
C VAL A 130 3.84 -10.09 -5.50
N ILE A 131 5.08 -9.91 -4.98
CA ILE A 131 6.19 -10.84 -5.17
C ILE A 131 5.93 -12.19 -4.50
N ILE A 132 5.35 -12.20 -3.29
CA ILE A 132 5.01 -13.43 -2.57
C ILE A 132 4.12 -14.34 -3.41
N ASN A 133 3.10 -13.79 -4.05
CA ASN A 133 2.17 -14.55 -4.88
C ASN A 133 2.62 -14.73 -6.34
N ASN A 134 3.58 -13.92 -6.80
CA ASN A 134 4.14 -13.97 -8.15
C ASN A 134 5.69 -14.01 -8.07
N PRO A 135 6.29 -15.15 -7.68
CA PRO A 135 7.74 -15.25 -7.44
C PRO A 135 8.60 -15.03 -8.69
N ASP A 136 8.03 -15.13 -9.88
CA ASP A 136 8.73 -14.80 -11.13
C ASP A 136 9.15 -13.31 -11.20
N PHE A 137 8.58 -12.46 -10.34
CA PHE A 137 8.88 -11.04 -10.19
C PHE A 137 9.78 -10.73 -8.96
N GLU A 138 10.60 -11.68 -8.51
CA GLU A 138 11.53 -11.49 -7.38
C GLU A 138 12.51 -10.33 -7.62
N ASP A 139 12.92 -10.09 -8.88
CA ASP A 139 13.58 -8.83 -9.23
C ASP A 139 12.53 -7.70 -9.23
N VAL A 140 12.56 -6.88 -8.19
CA VAL A 140 11.63 -5.77 -7.97
C VAL A 140 11.54 -4.82 -9.18
N ARG A 141 12.63 -4.69 -9.95
CA ARG A 141 12.66 -3.86 -11.18
C ARG A 141 11.73 -4.39 -12.27
N SER A 142 11.46 -5.68 -12.26
CA SER A 142 10.53 -6.30 -13.23
C SER A 142 9.07 -5.88 -13.03
N LEU A 143 8.76 -5.26 -11.89
CA LEU A 143 7.43 -4.72 -11.57
C LEU A 143 7.20 -3.31 -12.14
N GLU A 144 8.23 -2.67 -12.73
CA GLU A 144 8.10 -1.31 -13.27
C GLU A 144 7.02 -1.22 -14.36
N GLY A 145 6.14 -0.23 -14.25
CA GLY A 145 5.00 -0.04 -15.16
C GLY A 145 3.89 -1.05 -14.86
N VAL A 146 3.31 -1.62 -15.89
CA VAL A 146 2.26 -2.66 -15.77
C VAL A 146 2.90 -4.03 -15.97
N ALA A 147 3.23 -4.69 -14.87
CA ALA A 147 3.79 -6.03 -14.91
C ALA A 147 2.69 -7.07 -15.21
N PRO A 148 2.99 -8.13 -15.99
CA PRO A 148 2.02 -9.17 -16.32
C PRO A 148 1.88 -10.19 -15.18
N THR A 149 1.59 -9.72 -13.97
CA THR A 149 1.31 -10.57 -12.81
C THR A 149 0.07 -11.44 -13.07
N THR A 150 0.07 -12.66 -12.57
CA THR A 150 -1.03 -13.61 -12.79
C THR A 150 -1.94 -13.75 -11.59
N LYS A 151 -1.37 -13.61 -10.38
CA LYS A 151 -2.09 -13.76 -9.10
C LYS A 151 -2.26 -12.41 -8.42
N PRO A 152 -3.34 -12.21 -7.66
CA PRO A 152 -3.48 -11.03 -6.82
C PRO A 152 -2.38 -10.98 -5.75
N THR A 153 -2.15 -9.80 -5.21
CA THR A 153 -1.30 -9.62 -4.02
C THR A 153 -1.81 -10.46 -2.85
N VAL A 154 -0.95 -10.70 -1.87
CA VAL A 154 -1.40 -11.15 -0.54
C VAL A 154 -2.43 -10.13 -0.01
N PRO A 155 -3.52 -10.55 0.65
CA PRO A 155 -4.54 -9.62 1.15
C PRO A 155 -3.93 -8.50 2.00
N ILE A 156 -4.36 -7.26 1.76
CA ILE A 156 -3.89 -6.08 2.50
C ILE A 156 -5.08 -5.38 3.14
N ILE A 157 -5.02 -5.17 4.45
CA ILE A 157 -5.87 -4.23 5.20
C ILE A 157 -5.05 -2.95 5.35
N ALA A 158 -5.49 -1.87 4.71
CA ALA A 158 -4.77 -0.60 4.70
C ALA A 158 -5.35 0.35 5.74
N VAL A 159 -4.48 0.87 6.61
CA VAL A 159 -4.82 1.82 7.67
C VAL A 159 -3.98 3.09 7.49
N PRO A 160 -4.46 4.08 6.71
CA PRO A 160 -3.72 5.30 6.46
C PRO A 160 -3.57 6.15 7.73
N THR A 161 -2.37 6.71 7.92
CA THR A 161 -2.07 7.69 8.98
C THR A 161 -1.78 9.08 8.42
N THR A 162 -1.84 9.24 7.09
CA THR A 162 -1.68 10.51 6.39
C THR A 162 -2.81 10.70 5.39
N ALA A 163 -3.47 11.86 5.43
CA ALA A 163 -4.46 12.23 4.44
C ALA A 163 -3.76 12.79 3.19
N GLY A 164 -4.08 12.26 2.00
CA GLY A 164 -3.61 12.81 0.72
C GLY A 164 -2.97 11.82 -0.24
N THR A 165 -2.33 10.74 0.21
CA THR A 165 -1.67 9.78 -0.70
C THR A 165 -2.64 8.87 -1.43
N ALA A 166 -3.81 8.61 -0.84
CA ALA A 166 -4.82 7.67 -1.33
C ALA A 166 -4.27 6.26 -1.67
N ALA A 167 -3.11 5.89 -1.09
CA ALA A 167 -2.46 4.61 -1.38
C ALA A 167 -3.31 3.40 -0.94
N GLU A 168 -4.24 3.60 0.00
CA GLU A 168 -5.20 2.63 0.49
C GLU A 168 -6.28 2.25 -0.55
N VAL A 169 -6.45 3.07 -1.59
CA VAL A 169 -7.48 2.88 -2.64
C VAL A 169 -6.91 2.87 -4.06
N THR A 170 -5.58 2.91 -4.22
CA THR A 170 -4.93 2.96 -5.53
C THR A 170 -4.31 1.62 -5.93
N ILE A 171 -4.16 1.43 -7.24
CA ILE A 171 -3.49 0.30 -7.87
C ILE A 171 -1.99 0.56 -8.13
N ASN A 172 -1.47 1.66 -7.60
CA ASN A 172 -0.10 2.11 -7.85
C ASN A 172 0.74 1.97 -6.58
N TYR A 173 2.03 1.75 -6.76
CA TYR A 173 3.04 1.88 -5.72
C TYR A 173 4.37 2.34 -6.32
N VAL A 174 5.19 3.01 -5.52
CA VAL A 174 6.43 3.66 -5.98
C VAL A 174 7.62 3.09 -5.22
N ILE A 175 8.60 2.59 -5.96
CA ILE A 175 9.83 2.03 -5.40
C ILE A 175 11.03 2.84 -5.88
N LYS A 176 12.01 3.04 -4.99
CA LYS A 176 13.28 3.69 -5.29
C LYS A 176 14.33 2.66 -5.65
N ASP A 177 14.96 2.86 -6.81
CA ASP A 177 16.16 2.16 -7.21
C ASP A 177 17.38 2.99 -6.80
N ASP A 178 18.06 2.58 -5.74
CA ASP A 178 19.23 3.30 -5.22
C ASP A 178 20.46 3.16 -6.14
N GLU A 179 20.57 2.08 -6.91
CA GLU A 179 21.65 1.92 -7.88
C GLU A 179 21.51 2.90 -9.04
N LYS A 180 20.29 3.04 -9.57
CA LYS A 180 19.98 3.93 -10.69
C LYS A 180 19.58 5.33 -10.26
N GLN A 181 19.56 5.61 -8.94
CA GLN A 181 19.18 6.90 -8.35
C GLN A 181 17.86 7.47 -8.91
N ARG A 182 16.87 6.60 -9.10
CA ARG A 182 15.54 6.96 -9.62
C ARG A 182 14.41 6.27 -8.86
N LYS A 183 13.22 6.85 -8.96
CA LYS A 183 11.99 6.18 -8.56
C LYS A 183 11.30 5.61 -9.79
N PHE A 184 10.61 4.50 -9.62
CA PHE A 184 9.76 3.93 -10.65
C PHE A 184 8.40 3.57 -10.07
N VAL A 185 7.41 3.68 -10.90
CA VAL A 185 6.01 3.41 -10.55
C VAL A 185 5.67 2.01 -11.04
N CYS A 186 5.04 1.24 -10.16
CA CYS A 186 4.44 -0.04 -10.47
C CYS A 186 2.93 0.12 -10.47
N VAL A 187 2.25 -0.56 -11.38
CA VAL A 187 0.80 -0.50 -11.55
C VAL A 187 0.25 -1.90 -11.70
N ASP A 188 -0.56 -2.34 -10.75
CA ASP A 188 -1.22 -3.64 -10.83
C ASP A 188 -2.65 -3.55 -10.26
N PRO A 189 -3.70 -3.70 -11.09
CA PRO A 189 -5.08 -3.72 -10.59
C PRO A 189 -5.36 -4.78 -9.53
N LYS A 190 -4.45 -5.75 -9.35
CA LYS A 190 -4.58 -6.85 -8.40
C LYS A 190 -3.87 -6.55 -7.06
N ASP A 191 -3.23 -5.38 -6.91
CA ASP A 191 -2.54 -4.98 -5.69
C ASP A 191 -3.36 -4.06 -4.78
N ILE A 192 -4.56 -3.66 -5.22
CA ILE A 192 -5.41 -2.80 -4.41
C ILE A 192 -5.74 -3.49 -3.08
N PRO A 193 -5.58 -2.79 -1.94
CA PRO A 193 -5.95 -3.36 -0.65
C PRO A 193 -7.39 -3.88 -0.63
N VAL A 194 -7.61 -5.06 -0.08
CA VAL A 194 -8.98 -5.65 0.00
C VAL A 194 -9.87 -4.85 0.93
N VAL A 195 -9.27 -4.29 2.00
CA VAL A 195 -9.96 -3.44 2.97
C VAL A 195 -9.19 -2.14 3.16
N ALA A 196 -9.89 -1.01 3.12
CA ALA A 196 -9.38 0.30 3.52
C ALA A 196 -10.08 0.76 4.80
N ILE A 197 -9.31 1.19 5.80
CA ILE A 197 -9.81 1.67 7.10
C ILE A 197 -9.34 3.10 7.32
N VAL A 198 -10.17 4.05 6.95
CA VAL A 198 -9.88 5.48 7.04
C VAL A 198 -10.43 6.01 8.37
N ASP A 199 -9.59 5.91 9.39
CA ASP A 199 -9.91 6.32 10.76
C ASP A 199 -9.18 7.63 11.10
N PRO A 200 -9.89 8.76 11.32
CA PRO A 200 -9.25 10.03 11.64
C PRO A 200 -8.42 10.00 12.94
N ASP A 201 -8.72 9.09 13.87
CA ASP A 201 -7.95 8.96 15.09
C ASP A 201 -6.53 8.43 14.81
N MET A 202 -6.34 7.71 13.71
CA MET A 202 -5.02 7.27 13.26
C MET A 202 -4.18 8.41 12.68
N MET A 203 -4.81 9.50 12.24
CA MET A 203 -4.18 10.69 11.66
C MET A 203 -4.01 11.83 12.67
N SER A 204 -4.62 11.72 13.86
CA SER A 204 -4.68 12.80 14.85
C SER A 204 -3.33 13.26 15.40
N SER A 205 -2.30 12.41 15.33
CA SER A 205 -0.93 12.71 15.77
C SER A 205 -0.03 13.25 14.65
N MET A 206 -0.57 13.45 13.44
CA MET A 206 0.21 13.96 12.30
C MET A 206 0.66 15.39 12.58
N PRO A 207 1.97 15.73 12.41
CA PRO A 207 2.46 17.08 12.59
C PRO A 207 1.73 18.09 11.70
N TYR A 208 1.38 19.25 12.24
CA TYR A 208 0.64 20.30 11.52
C TYR A 208 1.27 20.67 10.18
N GLY A 209 2.60 20.80 10.13
CA GLY A 209 3.33 21.10 8.89
C GLY A 209 3.11 20.03 7.80
N LEU A 210 3.09 18.76 8.19
CA LEU A 210 2.83 17.65 7.25
C LEU A 210 1.37 17.67 6.78
N THR A 211 0.44 17.92 7.69
CA THR A 211 -0.99 18.06 7.38
C THR A 211 -1.22 19.17 6.35
N CYS A 212 -0.60 20.34 6.56
CA CYS A 212 -0.72 21.46 5.65
C CYS A 212 -0.11 21.15 4.27
N LEU A 213 1.07 20.53 4.24
CA LEU A 213 1.75 20.19 2.99
C LEU A 213 0.96 19.16 2.17
N LEU A 214 0.42 18.14 2.79
CA LEU A 214 -0.38 17.11 2.09
C LEU A 214 -1.75 17.63 1.64
N TYR A 215 -2.35 18.54 2.41
CA TYR A 215 -3.64 19.14 2.04
C TYR A 215 -3.51 20.23 0.97
N THR A 216 -2.39 20.96 0.94
CA THR A 216 -2.16 22.06 0.00
C THR A 216 -1.34 21.69 -1.22
N SER A 217 -0.47 20.67 -1.11
CA SER A 217 0.09 20.02 -2.28
C SER A 217 -0.93 18.99 -2.73
N ASP A 218 -1.57 19.25 -3.84
CA ASP A 218 -2.28 18.20 -4.54
C ASP A 218 -1.22 17.17 -4.97
N ALA A 219 -0.95 16.21 -4.07
CA ALA A 219 0.06 15.17 -4.32
C ALA A 219 -0.30 14.34 -5.56
N ALA A 220 -1.55 14.37 -5.98
CA ALA A 220 -1.98 13.84 -7.26
C ALA A 220 -1.44 14.69 -8.42
N ASP A 221 -1.36 16.01 -8.29
CA ASP A 221 -0.79 16.90 -9.31
C ASP A 221 0.74 16.77 -9.40
N ASP A 222 1.42 16.48 -8.31
CA ASP A 222 2.87 16.22 -8.30
C ASP A 222 3.24 14.84 -8.90
N LEU A 223 2.28 13.92 -9.00
CA LEU A 223 2.41 12.61 -9.65
C LEU A 223 1.94 12.61 -11.11
N ILE A 224 1.22 13.61 -11.53
CA ILE A 224 0.74 13.82 -12.88
C ILE A 224 1.58 14.89 -13.58
#